data_f03a5c9e6920fccd3dd108f8fdc1a876
#
_entry.id   f03a5c9e6920fccd3dd108f8fdc1a876
#
_cell.length_a   1.000
_cell.length_b   1.000
_cell.length_c   1.000
_cell.angle_alpha   90.00
_cell.angle_beta   90.00
_cell.angle_gamma   90.00
#
_symmetry.space_group_name_H-M   'P 1'
#
loop_
_entity.id
_entity.type
_entity.pdbx_description
1 polymer ?
#
loop_
_entity_poly.entity_id
_entity_poly.type
_entity_poly.pdbx_seq_one_letter_code
_entity_poly.pdbx_strand_id
1 'polypeptide(L)'
;MKALKNWFSRRGALPLTAYLLALAVWLVLGAVHFGSDAAARAQGRLAEETMAVTDWQLVGLVQGADGTLTTQDGDPQMILEDVGSRVVRTISYAAEFDGEAREMCLYYTTKVGEDYSADRRVFPQSLGSGQFVYTLPRTSLAALRLDPCSPEENKAVTLTMSDITLNAADTLPAVWQYFVPTWYQAFCLVLYPALAAAAVGMVGAVVTERKRK
;
A
#
# COMPACT_ATOMS: atom_id res chain seq x y z
N MET A 1 22.21 -24.09 27.68
CA MET A 1 22.42 -22.77 28.30
C MET A 1 23.87 -22.28 28.25
N LYS A 2 24.93 -23.12 28.50
CA LYS A 2 26.35 -22.71 28.43
C LYS A 2 26.77 -22.18 27.05
N ALA A 3 26.31 -22.78 25.94
CA ALA A 3 26.63 -22.36 24.58
C ALA A 3 26.09 -20.94 24.24
N LEU A 4 24.86 -20.65 24.67
CA LEU A 4 24.26 -19.32 24.50
C LEU A 4 25.03 -18.24 25.29
N LYS A 5 25.40 -18.53 26.52
CA LYS A 5 26.18 -17.63 27.37
C LYS A 5 27.56 -17.33 26.77
N ASN A 6 28.20 -18.34 26.20
CA ASN A 6 29.49 -18.19 25.49
C ASN A 6 29.34 -17.42 24.18
N TRP A 7 28.21 -17.51 23.49
CA TRP A 7 27.92 -16.72 22.28
C TRP A 7 27.85 -15.23 22.62
N PHE A 8 27.02 -14.84 23.58
CA PHE A 8 26.82 -13.41 23.94
C PHE A 8 28.02 -12.78 24.61
N SER A 9 29.00 -13.56 25.07
CA SER A 9 30.28 -13.01 25.58
C SER A 9 31.28 -12.60 24.49
N ARG A 10 31.00 -12.94 23.20
CA ARG A 10 31.88 -12.58 22.09
C ARG A 10 31.58 -11.13 21.63
N ARG A 11 32.63 -10.37 21.37
CA ARG A 11 32.51 -9.03 20.76
C ARG A 11 31.77 -9.15 19.42
N GLY A 12 30.71 -8.37 19.25
CA GLY A 12 29.89 -8.37 18.02
C GLY A 12 28.76 -9.42 17.96
N ALA A 13 28.64 -10.34 18.92
CA ALA A 13 27.56 -11.33 18.92
C ALA A 13 26.17 -10.69 19.04
N LEU A 14 26.04 -9.64 19.85
CA LEU A 14 24.77 -8.95 20.06
C LEU A 14 24.27 -8.25 18.78
N PRO A 15 25.07 -7.40 18.08
CA PRO A 15 24.66 -6.87 16.79
C PRO A 15 24.33 -7.95 15.77
N LEU A 16 25.19 -8.97 15.62
CA LEU A 16 24.94 -10.06 14.68
C LEU A 16 23.61 -10.76 14.94
N THR A 17 23.30 -11.04 16.21
CA THR A 17 22.02 -11.68 16.59
C THR A 17 20.84 -10.76 16.25
N ALA A 18 20.94 -9.45 16.50
CA ALA A 18 19.88 -8.49 16.17
C ALA A 18 19.61 -8.44 14.67
N TYR A 19 20.66 -8.41 13.83
CA TYR A 19 20.50 -8.43 12.38
C TYR A 19 19.94 -9.76 11.85
N LEU A 20 20.38 -10.90 12.38
CA LEU A 20 19.84 -12.21 12.00
C LEU A 20 18.37 -12.32 12.37
N LEU A 21 17.99 -11.82 13.55
CA LEU A 21 16.58 -11.81 13.97
C LEU A 21 15.73 -10.89 13.06
N ALA A 22 16.24 -9.68 12.75
CA ALA A 22 15.53 -8.77 11.85
C ALA A 22 15.34 -9.37 10.45
N LEU A 23 16.37 -10.02 9.92
CA LEU A 23 16.27 -10.74 8.64
C LEU A 23 15.27 -11.89 8.70
N ALA A 24 15.30 -12.69 9.78
CA ALA A 24 14.34 -13.78 9.96
C ALA A 24 12.90 -13.26 10.02
N VAL A 25 12.64 -12.20 10.78
CA VAL A 25 11.32 -11.55 10.85
C VAL A 25 10.90 -11.05 9.46
N TRP A 26 11.80 -10.39 8.73
CA TRP A 26 11.54 -9.92 7.38
C TRP A 26 11.13 -11.06 6.44
N LEU A 27 11.86 -12.15 6.42
CA LEU A 27 11.55 -13.32 5.58
C LEU A 27 10.21 -13.97 5.96
N VAL A 28 9.92 -14.06 7.25
CA VAL A 28 8.64 -14.59 7.74
C VAL A 28 7.48 -13.68 7.30
N LEU A 29 7.62 -12.36 7.41
CA LEU A 29 6.60 -11.42 6.95
C LEU A 29 6.37 -11.52 5.44
N GLY A 30 7.45 -11.63 4.64
CA GLY A 30 7.35 -11.86 3.20
C GLY A 30 6.60 -13.15 2.87
N ALA A 31 6.91 -14.24 3.56
CA ALA A 31 6.23 -15.53 3.39
C ALA A 31 4.75 -15.47 3.81
N VAL A 32 4.42 -14.78 4.88
CA VAL A 32 3.02 -14.57 5.33
C VAL A 32 2.24 -13.75 4.30
N HIS A 33 2.83 -12.67 3.78
CA HIS A 33 2.18 -11.86 2.76
C HIS A 33 1.95 -12.65 1.47
N PHE A 34 2.97 -13.36 1.00
CA PHE A 34 2.84 -14.24 -0.17
C PHE A 34 1.77 -15.32 0.03
N GLY A 35 1.83 -16.04 1.18
CA GLY A 35 0.86 -17.09 1.51
C GLY A 35 -0.57 -16.57 1.62
N SER A 36 -0.76 -15.38 2.21
CA SER A 36 -2.06 -14.70 2.29
C SER A 36 -2.63 -14.39 0.90
N ASP A 37 -1.81 -13.83 0.00
CA ASP A 37 -2.25 -13.51 -1.36
C ASP A 37 -2.47 -14.78 -2.20
N ALA A 38 -1.64 -15.81 -2.03
CA ALA A 38 -1.84 -17.09 -2.69
C ALA A 38 -3.15 -17.76 -2.24
N ALA A 39 -3.45 -17.73 -0.95
CA ALA A 39 -4.72 -18.24 -0.43
C ALA A 39 -5.93 -17.43 -0.93
N ALA A 40 -5.82 -16.11 -1.00
CA ALA A 40 -6.88 -15.25 -1.52
C ALA A 40 -7.12 -15.50 -3.03
N ARG A 41 -6.07 -15.72 -3.82
CA ARG A 41 -6.18 -16.13 -5.23
C ARG A 41 -6.87 -17.49 -5.37
N ALA A 42 -6.46 -18.47 -4.60
CA ALA A 42 -7.07 -19.82 -4.64
C ALA A 42 -8.56 -19.79 -4.25
N GLN A 43 -8.99 -18.83 -3.46
CA GLN A 43 -10.39 -18.61 -3.08
C GLN A 43 -11.15 -17.69 -4.06
N GLY A 44 -10.53 -17.21 -5.12
CA GLY A 44 -11.12 -16.28 -6.08
C GLY A 44 -11.35 -14.86 -5.52
N ARG A 45 -10.84 -14.55 -4.31
CA ARG A 45 -11.01 -13.22 -3.69
C ARG A 45 -9.99 -12.18 -4.16
N LEU A 46 -8.80 -12.63 -4.56
CA LEU A 46 -7.77 -11.82 -5.20
C LEU A 46 -7.72 -12.21 -6.68
N ALA A 47 -8.71 -11.78 -7.42
CA ALA A 47 -8.84 -12.01 -8.86
C ALA A 47 -8.74 -10.67 -9.61
N GLU A 48 -8.31 -10.74 -10.86
CA GLU A 48 -8.45 -9.63 -11.79
C GLU A 48 -9.93 -9.46 -12.12
N GLU A 49 -10.43 -8.24 -11.98
CA GLU A 49 -11.82 -7.88 -12.27
C GLU A 49 -11.84 -6.50 -12.91
N THR A 50 -12.43 -6.40 -14.08
CA THR A 50 -12.63 -5.13 -14.78
C THR A 50 -14.07 -4.65 -14.54
N MET A 51 -14.19 -3.41 -14.09
CA MET A 51 -15.45 -2.76 -13.77
C MET A 51 -15.63 -1.57 -14.72
N ALA A 52 -16.80 -1.43 -15.29
CA ALA A 52 -17.13 -0.24 -16.07
C ALA A 52 -17.17 1.01 -15.18
N VAL A 53 -16.91 2.18 -15.75
CA VAL A 53 -17.06 3.46 -15.06
C VAL A 53 -18.45 3.62 -14.46
N THR A 54 -19.48 3.08 -15.13
CA THR A 54 -20.88 3.09 -14.69
C THR A 54 -21.18 2.20 -13.48
N ASP A 55 -20.28 1.31 -13.11
CA ASP A 55 -20.41 0.49 -11.90
C ASP A 55 -20.02 1.27 -10.63
N TRP A 56 -19.47 2.46 -10.81
CA TRP A 56 -19.12 3.39 -9.75
C TRP A 56 -20.17 4.47 -9.63
N GLN A 57 -20.50 4.86 -8.42
CA GLN A 57 -21.33 6.02 -8.16
C GLN A 57 -20.52 7.30 -8.49
N LEU A 58 -21.00 8.09 -9.45
CA LEU A 58 -20.36 9.33 -9.84
C LEU A 58 -20.93 10.48 -9.00
N VAL A 59 -20.04 11.26 -8.38
CA VAL A 59 -20.38 12.47 -7.61
C VAL A 59 -19.53 13.62 -8.18
N GLY A 60 -20.15 14.74 -8.52
CA GLY A 60 -19.46 15.86 -9.17
C GLY A 60 -18.92 15.53 -10.58
N LEU A 61 -19.37 14.43 -11.18
CA LEU A 61 -19.02 13.95 -12.52
C LEU A 61 -20.27 13.65 -13.32
N VAL A 62 -20.30 14.03 -14.59
CA VAL A 62 -21.35 13.67 -15.54
C VAL A 62 -20.73 12.93 -16.71
N GLN A 63 -21.31 11.78 -17.04
CA GLN A 63 -20.91 11.02 -18.22
C GLN A 63 -21.68 11.47 -19.45
N GLY A 64 -20.95 11.84 -20.49
CA GLY A 64 -21.48 12.16 -21.81
C GLY A 64 -21.92 10.91 -22.59
N ALA A 65 -22.67 11.11 -23.65
CA ALA A 65 -23.12 10.02 -24.53
C ALA A 65 -21.96 9.31 -25.26
N ASP A 66 -20.83 9.96 -25.38
CA ASP A 66 -19.58 9.44 -25.96
C ASP A 66 -18.69 8.70 -24.94
N GLY A 67 -19.15 8.59 -23.69
CA GLY A 67 -18.42 7.94 -22.60
C GLY A 67 -17.43 8.85 -21.86
N THR A 68 -17.25 10.10 -22.30
CA THR A 68 -16.40 11.05 -21.58
C THR A 68 -17.02 11.46 -20.24
N LEU A 69 -16.18 11.78 -19.27
CA LEU A 69 -16.59 12.31 -17.97
C LEU A 69 -16.26 13.80 -17.91
N THR A 70 -17.19 14.62 -17.46
CA THR A 70 -16.97 16.06 -17.25
C THR A 70 -17.22 16.41 -15.79
N THR A 71 -16.28 17.11 -15.17
CA THR A 71 -16.40 17.57 -13.79
C THR A 71 -17.43 18.69 -13.67
N GLN A 72 -18.25 18.63 -12.63
CA GLN A 72 -19.28 19.64 -12.33
C GLN A 72 -18.83 20.60 -11.21
N ASP A 73 -17.88 20.14 -10.39
CA ASP A 73 -17.34 20.90 -9.26
C ASP A 73 -15.84 20.61 -9.08
N GLY A 74 -15.27 21.12 -8.00
CA GLY A 74 -13.84 20.96 -7.68
C GLY A 74 -13.46 19.66 -6.96
N ASP A 75 -14.44 18.80 -6.63
CA ASP A 75 -14.22 17.53 -5.89
C ASP A 75 -14.93 16.35 -6.58
N PRO A 76 -14.56 16.02 -7.83
CA PRO A 76 -15.15 14.92 -8.57
C PRO A 76 -14.75 13.57 -7.96
N GLN A 77 -15.74 12.71 -7.73
CA GLN A 77 -15.55 11.44 -7.04
C GLN A 77 -16.22 10.29 -7.80
N MET A 78 -15.56 9.13 -7.75
CA MET A 78 -16.10 7.84 -8.18
C MET A 78 -16.08 6.90 -6.98
N ILE A 79 -17.24 6.43 -6.53
CA ILE A 79 -17.38 5.69 -5.28
C ILE A 79 -17.82 4.26 -5.56
N LEU A 80 -17.07 3.30 -5.02
CA LEU A 80 -17.47 1.91 -4.90
C LEU A 80 -17.81 1.65 -3.43
N GLU A 81 -19.11 1.67 -3.11
CA GLU A 81 -19.60 1.62 -1.73
C GLU A 81 -19.36 0.27 -1.02
N ASP A 82 -19.23 -0.81 -1.79
CA ASP A 82 -19.03 -2.15 -1.25
C ASP A 82 -17.98 -2.93 -2.06
N VAL A 83 -16.84 -3.13 -1.43
CA VAL A 83 -15.79 -4.01 -1.96
C VAL A 83 -16.15 -5.49 -1.78
N GLY A 84 -17.09 -5.80 -0.88
CA GLY A 84 -17.51 -7.16 -0.58
C GLY A 84 -16.40 -8.01 0.03
N SER A 85 -16.32 -9.26 -0.40
CA SER A 85 -15.27 -10.20 0.03
C SER A 85 -13.98 -10.11 -0.78
N ARG A 86 -13.88 -9.16 -1.72
CA ARG A 86 -12.71 -8.98 -2.58
C ARG A 86 -11.48 -8.59 -1.76
N VAL A 87 -10.35 -9.10 -2.18
CA VAL A 87 -9.04 -8.61 -1.72
C VAL A 87 -8.48 -7.74 -2.84
N VAL A 88 -8.49 -6.43 -2.64
CA VAL A 88 -7.94 -5.49 -3.64
C VAL A 88 -6.54 -5.06 -3.20
N ARG A 89 -5.56 -5.26 -4.08
CA ARG A 89 -4.16 -4.86 -3.89
C ARG A 89 -3.79 -3.69 -4.78
N THR A 90 -4.34 -3.68 -5.98
CA THR A 90 -4.08 -2.65 -6.97
C THR A 90 -5.37 -2.25 -7.67
N ILE A 91 -5.41 -1.01 -8.11
CA ILE A 91 -6.43 -0.47 -9.02
C ILE A 91 -5.68 0.20 -10.16
N SER A 92 -6.06 -0.10 -11.38
CA SER A 92 -5.46 0.49 -12.57
C SER A 92 -6.49 0.93 -13.59
N TYR A 93 -6.18 1.99 -14.29
CA TYR A 93 -6.96 2.51 -15.41
C TYR A 93 -6.08 3.37 -16.30
N ALA A 94 -6.55 3.63 -17.53
CA ALA A 94 -6.00 4.65 -18.39
C ALA A 94 -6.93 5.87 -18.43
N ALA A 95 -6.36 7.08 -18.43
CA ALA A 95 -7.13 8.29 -18.56
C ALA A 95 -6.36 9.35 -19.35
N GLU A 96 -7.09 10.10 -20.20
CA GLU A 96 -6.63 11.30 -20.88
C GLU A 96 -7.48 12.47 -20.42
N PHE A 97 -6.85 13.60 -20.13
CA PHE A 97 -7.50 14.79 -19.59
C PHE A 97 -7.42 15.92 -20.60
N ASP A 98 -8.55 16.56 -20.86
CA ASP A 98 -8.59 17.87 -21.49
C ASP A 98 -8.58 18.92 -20.39
N GLY A 99 -7.37 19.33 -20.01
CA GLY A 99 -7.10 20.22 -18.90
C GLY A 99 -6.09 19.62 -17.90
N GLU A 100 -5.87 20.34 -16.82
CA GLU A 100 -4.92 19.93 -15.77
C GLU A 100 -5.60 19.03 -14.72
N ALA A 101 -5.19 17.78 -14.63
CA ALA A 101 -5.74 16.83 -13.65
C ALA A 101 -5.41 17.20 -12.20
N ARG A 102 -4.26 17.88 -11.96
CA ARG A 102 -3.73 18.27 -10.66
C ARG A 102 -3.60 17.07 -9.71
N GLU A 103 -4.24 17.10 -8.56
CA GLU A 103 -4.17 15.99 -7.59
C GLU A 103 -5.14 14.87 -7.99
N MET A 104 -4.61 13.66 -7.99
CA MET A 104 -5.35 12.42 -8.19
C MET A 104 -5.11 11.54 -6.98
N CYS A 105 -6.15 10.98 -6.39
CA CYS A 105 -5.98 10.09 -5.24
C CYS A 105 -7.09 9.06 -5.12
N LEU A 106 -6.82 8.02 -4.36
CA LEU A 106 -7.77 6.97 -4.02
C LEU A 106 -7.87 6.88 -2.50
N TYR A 107 -9.06 7.11 -1.98
CA TYR A 107 -9.38 6.89 -0.57
C TYR A 107 -9.95 5.49 -0.37
N TYR A 108 -9.74 4.93 0.81
CA TYR A 108 -10.32 3.67 1.20
C TYR A 108 -10.84 3.72 2.63
N THR A 109 -11.86 2.91 2.91
CA THR A 109 -12.35 2.67 4.27
C THR A 109 -12.10 1.22 4.66
N THR A 110 -12.05 0.94 5.96
CA THR A 110 -11.84 -0.40 6.51
C THR A 110 -13.09 -0.98 7.15
N LYS A 111 -14.11 -0.13 7.31
CA LYS A 111 -15.42 -0.50 7.89
C LYS A 111 -16.53 0.12 7.05
N VAL A 112 -17.64 -0.57 6.96
CA VAL A 112 -18.86 -0.07 6.31
C VAL A 112 -19.37 1.18 7.06
N GLY A 113 -19.72 2.23 6.31
CA GLY A 113 -20.24 3.49 6.85
C GLY A 113 -19.18 4.36 7.52
N GLU A 114 -17.89 4.08 7.33
CA GLU A 114 -16.81 4.91 7.81
C GLU A 114 -16.55 6.08 6.83
N ASP A 115 -16.32 7.29 7.37
CA ASP A 115 -15.97 8.45 6.55
C ASP A 115 -14.58 8.31 5.90
N TYR A 116 -14.45 8.85 4.70
CA TYR A 116 -13.15 8.94 4.02
C TYR A 116 -12.25 9.95 4.72
N SER A 117 -10.98 9.58 4.94
CA SER A 117 -10.00 10.38 5.67
C SER A 117 -8.71 10.53 4.87
N ALA A 118 -8.07 11.68 4.99
CA ALA A 118 -6.78 11.96 4.38
C ALA A 118 -5.66 10.99 4.82
N ASP A 119 -5.78 10.39 6.00
CA ASP A 119 -4.84 9.37 6.50
C ASP A 119 -4.96 8.03 5.75
N ARG A 120 -6.05 7.85 5.02
CA ARG A 120 -6.36 6.62 4.27
C ARG A 120 -6.51 6.91 2.79
N ARG A 121 -5.54 7.59 2.24
CA ARG A 121 -5.44 7.84 0.82
C ARG A 121 -4.13 7.31 0.25
N VAL A 122 -4.17 6.93 -1.01
CA VAL A 122 -3.01 6.54 -1.81
C VAL A 122 -2.99 7.36 -3.09
N PHE A 123 -1.79 7.63 -3.58
CA PHE A 123 -1.58 8.38 -4.81
C PHE A 123 -1.20 7.42 -5.93
N PRO A 124 -1.55 7.75 -7.19
CA PRO A 124 -1.22 6.91 -8.32
C PRO A 124 0.27 6.93 -8.64
N GLN A 125 0.76 5.81 -9.13
CA GLN A 125 1.97 5.74 -9.90
C GLN A 125 1.59 5.83 -11.37
N SER A 126 2.12 6.83 -12.08
CA SER A 126 1.99 6.89 -13.53
C SER A 126 2.98 5.94 -14.19
N LEU A 127 2.49 5.07 -15.06
CA LEU A 127 3.30 4.15 -15.86
C LEU A 127 3.64 4.73 -17.25
N GLY A 128 3.21 5.97 -17.54
CA GLY A 128 3.29 6.59 -18.85
C GLY A 128 2.04 6.30 -19.71
N SER A 129 1.92 6.99 -20.85
CA SER A 129 0.79 6.80 -21.80
C SER A 129 -0.59 6.90 -21.15
N GLY A 130 -0.75 7.79 -20.15
CA GLY A 130 -2.02 7.97 -19.44
C GLY A 130 -2.41 6.82 -18.51
N GLN A 131 -1.54 5.85 -18.27
CA GLN A 131 -1.83 4.74 -17.35
C GLN A 131 -1.48 5.08 -15.91
N PHE A 132 -2.40 4.77 -15.00
CA PHE A 132 -2.28 5.01 -13.56
C PHE A 132 -2.54 3.74 -12.77
N VAL A 133 -1.72 3.51 -11.75
CA VAL A 133 -1.84 2.36 -10.83
C VAL A 133 -1.79 2.86 -9.40
N TYR A 134 -2.78 2.48 -8.60
CA TYR A 134 -2.81 2.68 -7.16
C TYR A 134 -2.48 1.37 -6.46
N THR A 135 -1.56 1.41 -5.50
CA THR A 135 -1.25 0.25 -4.65
C THR A 135 -1.87 0.45 -3.28
N LEU A 136 -2.78 -0.43 -2.92
CA LEU A 136 -3.51 -0.39 -1.66
C LEU A 136 -2.77 -1.11 -0.53
N PRO A 137 -2.93 -0.67 0.72
CA PRO A 137 -2.35 -1.34 1.87
C PRO A 137 -2.98 -2.73 2.08
N ARG A 138 -2.22 -3.60 2.77
CA ARG A 138 -2.67 -4.96 3.12
C ARG A 138 -3.61 -4.95 4.30
N THR A 139 -4.82 -4.45 4.08
CA THR A 139 -5.91 -4.42 5.07
C THR A 139 -7.20 -4.90 4.44
N SER A 140 -8.22 -5.17 5.25
CA SER A 140 -9.58 -5.35 4.76
C SER A 140 -10.12 -4.00 4.30
N LEU A 141 -10.73 -3.98 3.13
CA LEU A 141 -11.34 -2.77 2.56
C LEU A 141 -12.85 -2.94 2.59
N ALA A 142 -13.56 -1.87 2.90
CA ALA A 142 -15.03 -1.84 2.88
C ALA A 142 -15.55 -1.04 1.69
N ALA A 143 -15.01 0.16 1.44
CA ALA A 143 -15.38 1.00 0.32
C ALA A 143 -14.15 1.72 -0.26
N LEU A 144 -14.28 2.17 -1.50
CA LEU A 144 -13.26 2.91 -2.24
C LEU A 144 -13.87 4.19 -2.82
N ARG A 145 -13.10 5.27 -2.80
CA ARG A 145 -13.42 6.53 -3.48
C ARG A 145 -12.21 6.94 -4.32
N LEU A 146 -12.38 6.97 -5.61
CA LEU A 146 -11.39 7.46 -6.55
C LEU A 146 -11.72 8.91 -6.91
N ASP A 147 -10.78 9.81 -6.66
CA ASP A 147 -10.81 11.20 -7.11
C ASP A 147 -9.89 11.28 -8.34
N PRO A 148 -10.45 11.22 -9.55
CA PRO A 148 -9.65 11.11 -10.78
C PRO A 148 -8.91 12.40 -11.14
N CYS A 149 -9.35 13.52 -10.62
CA CYS A 149 -8.70 14.83 -10.78
C CYS A 149 -9.19 15.79 -9.69
N SER A 150 -8.53 16.95 -9.60
CA SER A 150 -8.89 18.03 -8.67
C SER A 150 -8.85 19.36 -9.43
N PRO A 151 -9.89 19.67 -10.23
CA PRO A 151 -9.91 20.85 -11.09
C PRO A 151 -9.82 22.15 -10.27
N GLU A 152 -9.35 23.21 -10.91
CA GLU A 152 -9.45 24.54 -10.33
C GLU A 152 -10.92 24.97 -10.23
N GLU A 153 -11.19 25.82 -9.25
CA GLU A 153 -12.53 26.39 -9.08
C GLU A 153 -13.00 27.07 -10.38
N ASN A 154 -14.22 26.72 -10.82
CA ASN A 154 -14.85 27.19 -12.07
C ASN A 154 -14.15 26.77 -13.37
N LYS A 155 -13.24 25.77 -13.33
CA LYS A 155 -12.66 25.19 -14.56
C LYS A 155 -13.05 23.72 -14.64
N ALA A 156 -14.02 23.41 -15.50
CA ALA A 156 -14.35 22.02 -15.79
C ALA A 156 -13.18 21.31 -16.49
N VAL A 157 -12.96 20.06 -16.11
CA VAL A 157 -12.03 19.16 -16.79
C VAL A 157 -12.84 18.04 -17.41
N THR A 158 -12.58 17.74 -18.67
CA THR A 158 -13.13 16.58 -19.36
C THR A 158 -12.07 15.47 -19.37
N LEU A 159 -12.45 14.25 -19.04
CA LEU A 159 -11.55 13.11 -19.09
C LEU A 159 -12.19 11.95 -19.84
N THR A 160 -11.37 11.29 -20.65
CA THR A 160 -11.69 9.99 -21.25
C THR A 160 -10.99 8.93 -20.41
N MET A 161 -11.75 8.00 -19.86
CA MET A 161 -11.24 7.00 -18.93
C MET A 161 -11.58 5.59 -19.43
N SER A 162 -10.62 4.67 -19.35
CA SER A 162 -10.90 3.24 -19.56
C SER A 162 -11.71 2.68 -18.40
N ASP A 163 -12.22 1.47 -18.57
CA ASP A 163 -12.69 0.66 -17.45
C ASP A 163 -11.60 0.54 -16.37
N ILE A 164 -12.04 0.37 -15.13
CA ILE A 164 -11.18 0.28 -13.96
C ILE A 164 -10.91 -1.20 -13.68
N THR A 165 -9.65 -1.59 -13.66
CA THR A 165 -9.25 -2.96 -13.35
C THR A 165 -8.72 -3.07 -11.94
N LEU A 166 -9.37 -3.92 -11.14
CA LEU A 166 -8.90 -4.34 -9.84
C LEU A 166 -7.92 -5.51 -10.02
N ASN A 167 -6.78 -5.46 -9.34
CA ASN A 167 -5.79 -6.54 -9.30
C ASN A 167 -5.30 -6.99 -10.68
N ALA A 168 -5.10 -6.09 -11.62
CA ALA A 168 -4.53 -6.44 -12.92
C ALA A 168 -3.24 -7.27 -12.75
N ALA A 169 -3.09 -8.33 -13.54
CA ALA A 169 -2.03 -9.32 -13.33
C ALA A 169 -0.62 -8.74 -13.39
N ASP A 170 -0.40 -7.74 -14.22
CA ASP A 170 0.86 -7.03 -14.40
C ASP A 170 1.17 -6.01 -13.28
N THR A 171 0.15 -5.62 -12.49
CA THR A 171 0.29 -4.70 -11.36
C THR A 171 0.51 -5.40 -10.03
N LEU A 172 0.20 -6.71 -9.96
CA LEU A 172 0.40 -7.50 -8.75
C LEU A 172 1.87 -7.90 -8.57
N PRO A 173 2.36 -7.97 -7.32
CA PRO A 173 3.75 -8.31 -7.06
C PRO A 173 4.09 -9.72 -7.53
N ALA A 174 5.22 -9.87 -8.23
CA ALA A 174 5.83 -11.16 -8.50
C ALA A 174 6.34 -11.79 -7.19
N VAL A 175 6.54 -13.12 -7.19
CA VAL A 175 6.92 -13.86 -5.96
C VAL A 175 8.15 -13.28 -5.27
N TRP A 176 9.16 -12.89 -6.01
CA TRP A 176 10.40 -12.33 -5.45
C TRP A 176 10.21 -10.96 -4.80
N GLN A 177 9.22 -10.17 -5.24
CA GLN A 177 8.95 -8.83 -4.72
C GLN A 177 8.42 -8.83 -3.28
N TYR A 178 7.86 -9.96 -2.81
CA TYR A 178 7.49 -10.09 -1.40
C TYR A 178 8.70 -10.12 -0.46
N PHE A 179 9.89 -10.39 -0.99
CA PHE A 179 11.14 -10.52 -0.24
C PHE A 179 12.16 -9.42 -0.57
N VAL A 180 11.81 -8.46 -1.43
CA VAL A 180 12.65 -7.30 -1.72
C VAL A 180 12.13 -6.10 -0.92
N PRO A 181 12.96 -5.53 -0.03
CA PRO A 181 12.54 -4.37 0.75
C PRO A 181 12.47 -3.11 -0.11
N THR A 182 11.50 -2.26 0.16
CA THR A 182 11.52 -0.86 -0.30
C THR A 182 12.70 -0.11 0.34
N TRP A 183 13.06 1.05 -0.18
CA TRP A 183 14.13 1.88 0.41
C TRP A 183 13.90 2.18 1.89
N TYR A 184 12.68 2.51 2.28
CA TYR A 184 12.33 2.74 3.67
C TYR A 184 12.49 1.48 4.53
N GLN A 185 12.03 0.34 4.03
CA GLN A 185 12.16 -0.95 4.73
C GLN A 185 13.64 -1.37 4.84
N ALA A 186 14.42 -1.17 3.79
CA ALA A 186 15.87 -1.43 3.82
C ALA A 186 16.56 -0.55 4.89
N PHE A 187 16.21 0.73 4.94
CA PHE A 187 16.69 1.64 5.99
C PHE A 187 16.32 1.14 7.39
N CYS A 188 15.06 0.72 7.60
CA CYS A 188 14.60 0.17 8.89
C CYS A 188 15.33 -1.13 9.26
N LEU A 189 15.58 -2.02 8.29
CA LEU A 189 16.34 -3.27 8.50
C LEU A 189 17.79 -3.04 8.91
N VAL A 190 18.38 -1.90 8.53
CA VAL A 190 19.72 -1.52 8.95
C VAL A 190 19.71 -0.80 10.29
N LEU A 191 18.83 0.18 10.46
CA LEU A 191 18.86 1.09 11.60
C LEU A 191 18.33 0.44 12.89
N TYR A 192 17.17 -0.21 12.85
CA TYR A 192 16.55 -0.73 14.08
C TYR A 192 17.34 -1.85 14.77
N PRO A 193 17.92 -2.83 14.07
CA PRO A 193 18.78 -3.80 14.72
C PRO A 193 20.02 -3.18 15.37
N ALA A 194 20.61 -2.16 14.74
CA ALA A 194 21.76 -1.43 15.32
C ALA A 194 21.36 -0.70 16.60
N LEU A 195 20.23 0.02 16.60
CA LEU A 195 19.71 0.74 17.77
C LEU A 195 19.36 -0.24 18.90
N ALA A 196 18.68 -1.35 18.59
CA ALA A 196 18.33 -2.37 19.57
C ALA A 196 19.59 -3.00 20.22
N ALA A 197 20.59 -3.34 19.40
CA ALA A 197 21.85 -3.89 19.91
C ALA A 197 22.60 -2.87 20.79
N ALA A 198 22.64 -1.59 20.41
CA ALA A 198 23.26 -0.52 21.20
C ALA A 198 22.52 -0.34 22.54
N ALA A 199 21.19 -0.28 22.54
CA ALA A 199 20.39 -0.13 23.75
C ALA A 199 20.60 -1.29 24.73
N VAL A 200 20.56 -2.54 24.25
CA VAL A 200 20.81 -3.73 25.08
C VAL A 200 22.25 -3.74 25.61
N GLY A 201 23.21 -3.33 24.77
CA GLY A 201 24.62 -3.21 25.18
C GLY A 201 24.83 -2.20 26.31
N MET A 202 24.21 -1.01 26.21
CA MET A 202 24.25 0.02 27.25
C MET A 202 23.64 -0.44 28.56
N VAL A 203 22.44 -1.05 28.52
CA VAL A 203 21.79 -1.61 29.71
C VAL A 203 22.65 -2.68 30.36
N GLY A 204 23.24 -3.56 29.57
CA GLY A 204 24.16 -4.60 30.05
C GLY A 204 25.39 -4.04 30.74
N ALA A 205 25.97 -2.97 30.20
CA ALA A 205 27.12 -2.30 30.81
C ALA A 205 26.77 -1.69 32.17
N VAL A 206 25.64 -0.94 32.26
CA VAL A 206 25.18 -0.31 33.52
C VAL A 206 24.88 -1.36 34.59
N VAL A 207 24.22 -2.45 34.24
CA VAL A 207 23.92 -3.55 35.21
C VAL A 207 25.19 -4.21 35.70
N THR A 208 26.18 -4.40 34.83
CA THR A 208 27.47 -5.01 35.18
C THR A 208 28.29 -4.12 36.13
N GLU A 209 28.26 -2.79 35.87
CA GLU A 209 28.94 -1.82 36.71
C GLU A 209 28.33 -1.72 38.12
N ARG A 210 26.98 -1.75 38.22
CA ARG A 210 26.28 -1.80 39.52
C ARG A 210 26.57 -3.03 40.37
N LYS A 211 26.88 -4.16 39.74
CA LYS A 211 27.22 -5.40 40.46
C LYS A 211 28.68 -5.45 40.91
N ARG A 212 29.53 -4.56 40.46
CA ARG A 212 30.92 -4.45 40.83
C ARG A 212 31.18 -3.46 42.00
N LYS A 213 30.19 -2.62 42.27
CA LYS A 213 30.13 -1.74 43.46
C LYS A 213 29.42 -2.44 44.61
#